data_76f289e216bd97cfe4c4bc37d38ff0de
#
_entry.id   76f289e216bd97cfe4c4bc37d38ff0de
#
_cell.length_a   1.000
_cell.length_b   1.000
_cell.length_c   1.000
_cell.angle_alpha   90.00
_cell.angle_beta   90.00
_cell.angle_gamma   90.00
#
_symmetry.space_group_name_H-M   'P 1'
#
loop_
_entity.id
_entity.type
_entity.pdbx_description
1 polymer ?
#
loop_
_entity_poly.entity_id
_entity_poly.type
_entity_poly.pdbx_seq_one_letter_code
_entity_poly.pdbx_strand_id
1 'polypeptide(L)' 'MNNKELIKLPAVKRITTFSSATIYRLIDKGEFPKQIKLTERSSAWSLEEIYNWIDQKKDERDGGDS' A
#
# COMPACT_ATOMS: atom_id res chain seq x y z
N MET A 1 9.56 15.58 3.47
CA MET A 1 8.27 16.17 3.78
C MET A 1 7.24 15.09 4.05
N ASN A 2 6.46 15.26 5.11
CA ASN A 2 5.48 14.24 5.47
C ASN A 2 4.23 14.38 4.63
N ASN A 3 3.86 13.32 3.96
CA ASN A 3 2.59 13.27 3.26
C ASN A 3 1.61 12.50 4.15
N LYS A 4 0.68 13.23 4.75
CA LYS A 4 -0.29 12.62 5.66
C LYS A 4 -1.61 12.30 4.97
N GLU A 5 -1.60 12.33 3.66
CA GLU A 5 -2.81 12.06 2.90
C GLU A 5 -3.24 10.61 3.07
N LEU A 6 -4.55 10.42 3.20
CA LEU A 6 -5.15 9.09 3.24
C LEU A 6 -5.88 8.84 1.93
N ILE A 7 -5.86 7.59 1.49
CA ILE A 7 -6.52 7.22 0.23
C ILE A 7 -7.37 5.98 0.46
N LYS A 8 -8.38 5.85 -0.36
CA LYS A 8 -9.30 4.73 -0.30
C LYS A 8 -8.86 3.62 -1.23
N LEU A 9 -9.53 2.48 -1.12
CA LEU A 9 -9.18 1.29 -1.88
C LEU A 9 -9.09 1.54 -3.39
N PRO A 10 -10.03 2.26 -4.03
CA PRO A 10 -9.89 2.48 -5.48
C PRO A 10 -8.58 3.15 -5.86
N ALA A 11 -8.11 4.09 -5.05
CA ALA A 11 -6.84 4.75 -5.32
C ALA A 11 -5.67 3.80 -5.10
N VAL A 12 -5.73 2.97 -4.05
CA VAL A 12 -4.68 1.97 -3.81
C VAL A 12 -4.58 1.02 -5.00
N LYS A 13 -5.72 0.56 -5.50
CA LYS A 13 -5.75 -0.32 -6.66
C LYS A 13 -5.12 0.34 -7.88
N ARG A 14 -5.46 1.62 -8.10
CA ARG A 14 -4.93 2.35 -9.26
C ARG A 14 -3.42 2.53 -9.15
N ILE A 15 -2.93 2.90 -7.97
CA ILE A 15 -1.52 3.20 -7.78
C ILE A 15 -0.68 1.92 -7.86
N THR A 16 -1.17 0.83 -7.28
CA THR A 16 -0.41 -0.43 -7.23
C THR A 16 -0.71 -1.35 -8.41
N THR A 17 -1.78 -1.11 -9.14
CA THR A 17 -2.28 -1.97 -10.23
C THR A 17 -2.80 -3.31 -9.76
N PHE A 18 -2.95 -3.51 -8.44
CA PHE A 18 -3.46 -4.76 -7.87
C PHE A 18 -4.98 -4.77 -7.85
N SER A 19 -5.54 -5.97 -7.87
CA SER A 19 -6.96 -6.15 -7.56
C SER A 19 -7.17 -6.08 -6.06
N SER A 20 -8.43 -5.91 -5.65
CA SER A 20 -8.77 -5.92 -4.21
C SER A 20 -8.33 -7.22 -3.55
N ALA A 21 -8.57 -8.34 -4.22
CA ALA A 21 -8.23 -9.64 -3.65
C ALA A 21 -6.73 -9.77 -3.40
N THR A 22 -5.92 -9.28 -4.32
CA THR A 22 -4.48 -9.31 -4.16
C THR A 22 -4.04 -8.44 -2.98
N ILE A 23 -4.61 -7.24 -2.87
CA ILE A 23 -4.26 -6.34 -1.77
C ILE A 23 -4.55 -7.00 -0.42
N TYR A 24 -5.75 -7.54 -0.25
CA TYR A 24 -6.12 -8.14 1.04
C TYR A 24 -5.33 -9.41 1.33
N ARG A 25 -5.00 -10.18 0.30
CA ARG A 25 -4.16 -11.36 0.50
C ARG A 25 -2.77 -10.96 0.99
N LEU A 26 -2.20 -9.92 0.43
CA LEU A 26 -0.88 -9.45 0.85
C LEU A 26 -0.93 -8.86 2.26
N ILE A 27 -2.00 -8.18 2.61
CA ILE A 27 -2.18 -7.66 3.97
C ILE A 27 -2.21 -8.83 4.97
N ASP A 28 -2.96 -9.88 4.64
CA ASP A 28 -3.04 -11.06 5.50
C ASP A 28 -1.68 -11.70 5.73
N LYS A 29 -0.82 -11.65 4.73
CA LYS A 29 0.54 -12.21 4.83
C LYS A 29 1.52 -11.26 5.51
N GLY A 30 1.09 -10.06 5.83
CA GLY A 30 1.98 -9.05 6.41
C GLY A 30 2.95 -8.47 5.39
N GLU A 31 2.62 -8.53 4.10
CA GLU A 31 3.50 -8.10 3.02
C GLU A 31 3.04 -6.82 2.33
N PHE A 32 2.04 -6.16 2.88
CA PHE A 32 1.53 -4.92 2.32
C PHE A 32 1.02 -4.06 3.48
N PRO A 33 1.09 -2.72 3.35
CA PRO A 33 0.62 -1.83 4.42
C PRO A 33 -0.84 -2.08 4.74
N LYS A 34 -1.14 -2.17 6.04
CA LYS A 34 -2.52 -2.37 6.49
C LYS A 34 -3.31 -1.09 6.39
N GLN A 35 -4.60 -1.26 6.15
CA GLN A 35 -5.49 -0.11 6.18
C GLN A 35 -5.62 0.43 7.60
N ILE A 36 -5.86 1.72 7.68
CA ILE A 36 -6.10 2.43 8.92
C ILE A 36 -7.61 2.51 9.11
N LYS A 37 -8.10 1.98 10.21
CA LYS A 37 -9.54 2.02 10.49
C LYS A 37 -9.88 3.38 11.07
N LEU A 38 -10.63 4.17 10.32
CA LEU A 38 -11.02 5.51 10.75
C LEU A 38 -12.28 5.49 11.58
N THR A 39 -13.26 4.67 11.18
CA THR A 39 -14.49 4.43 11.91
C THR A 39 -14.84 2.97 11.71
N GLU A 40 -15.96 2.55 12.30
CA GLU A 40 -16.40 1.17 12.13
C GLU A 40 -16.64 0.79 10.68
N ARG A 41 -16.94 1.78 9.84
CA ARG A 41 -17.31 1.50 8.45
C ARG A 41 -16.37 2.16 7.44
N SER A 42 -15.33 2.79 7.92
CA SER A 42 -14.45 3.55 7.03
C SER A 42 -13.00 3.24 7.32
N SER A 43 -12.31 2.82 6.29
CA SER A 43 -10.88 2.54 6.36
C SER A 43 -10.19 3.23 5.19
N ALA A 44 -8.92 3.52 5.37
CA ALA A 44 -8.12 4.16 4.34
C ALA A 44 -6.68 3.71 4.50
N TRP A 45 -5.85 4.05 3.54
CA TRP A 45 -4.42 3.73 3.59
C TRP A 45 -3.64 5.03 3.64
N SER A 46 -2.48 4.99 4.29
CA SER A 46 -1.53 6.09 4.25
C SER A 46 -0.87 6.12 2.87
N LEU A 47 -1.03 7.23 2.15
CA LEU A 47 -0.39 7.37 0.83
C LEU A 47 1.12 7.25 0.96
N GLU A 48 1.68 7.82 2.02
CA GLU A 48 3.12 7.74 2.27
C GLU A 48 3.59 6.29 2.40
N GLU A 49 2.83 5.47 3.15
CA GLU A 49 3.17 4.07 3.32
C GLU A 49 3.10 3.30 2.00
N ILE A 50 2.11 3.62 1.18
CA ILE A 50 1.98 2.97 -0.12
C ILE A 50 3.19 3.29 -1.00
N TYR A 51 3.58 4.56 -1.06
CA TYR A 51 4.74 4.94 -1.86
C TYR A 51 6.03 4.33 -1.31
N ASN A 52 6.19 4.28 0.02
CA ASN A 52 7.37 3.65 0.61
C ASN A 52 7.44 2.18 0.26
N TRP A 53 6.30 1.50 0.27
CA TRP A 53 6.23 0.08 -0.10
C TRP A 53 6.65 -0.10 -1.56
N ILE A 54 6.17 0.77 -2.45
CA ILE A 54 6.54 0.71 -3.86
C ILE A 54 8.04 0.95 -4.02
N ASP A 55 8.57 1.93 -3.29
CA ASP A 55 10.00 2.22 -3.35
C ASP A 55 10.83 1.03 -2.89
N GLN A 56 10.38 0.31 -1.87
CA GLN A 56 11.06 -0.90 -1.44
C GLN A 56 11.07 -1.95 -2.54
N LYS A 57 9.97 -2.09 -3.27
CA LYS A 57 9.92 -3.04 -4.37
C LYS A 57 10.86 -2.65 -5.50
N LYS A 58 10.96 -1.36 -5.77
CA LYS A 58 11.93 -0.88 -6.76
C LYS A 58 13.36 -1.18 -6.33
N ASP A 59 13.65 -0.98 -5.05
CA ASP A 59 14.98 -1.25 -4.51
C ASP A 59 15.32 -2.73 -4.61
N GLU A 60 14.36 -3.61 -4.31
CA GLU A 60 14.56 -5.04 -4.42
C GLU A 60 14.89 -5.44 -5.85
N ARG A 61 14.16 -4.86 -6.81
CA ARG A 61 14.43 -5.14 -8.21
C ARG A 61 15.82 -4.68 -8.62
N ASP A 62 16.17 -3.44 -8.24
CA ASP A 62 17.43 -2.82 -8.68
C ASP A 62 18.61 -3.38 -7.91
N GLY A 63 18.44 -3.60 -6.61
CA GLY A 63 19.51 -4.14 -5.78
C GLY A 63 19.74 -5.62 -5.99
N GLY A 64 18.67 -6.36 -6.34
CA GLY A 64 18.75 -7.78 -6.52
C GLY A 64 19.57 -8.20 -7.73
N ASP A 65 19.82 -7.28 -8.64
CA ASP A 65 20.59 -7.56 -9.85
C ASP A 65 22.09 -7.43 -9.67
N SER A 66 22.50 -6.93 -8.55
CA SER A 66 23.92 -6.67 -8.31
C SER A 66 24.67 -7.90 -7.90
#